data_0d6bc5b6f33f8e0dde97e8cae0e3c862
#
_entry.id   0d6bc5b6f33f8e0dde97e8cae0e3c862
#
_cell.length_a   1.000
_cell.length_b   1.000
_cell.length_c   1.000
_cell.angle_alpha   90.00
_cell.angle_beta   90.00
_cell.angle_gamma   90.00
#
_symmetry.space_group_name_H-M   'P 1'
#
loop_
_entity.id
_entity.type
_entity.pdbx_description
1 polymer ?
#
loop_
_entity_poly.entity_id
_entity_poly.type
_entity_poly.pdbx_seq_one_letter_code
_entity_poly.pdbx_strand_id
1 'polypeptide(L)'
;MSTQSTSSRRSFLKGGAIAAAPLAVAIPAAALAGEDHKLRALRLQDQAEIAALHQTWLRKLATGADASGLFADARTARLDRAIQGVSADHAGEADRIEVAADGRSATGRFSVKIDVQSDLPRDTTLGQMAHLQGGGTVRHAEARTLHARYEKSAGAWTIAAMELRRA
;
A
#
# COMPACT_ATOMS: atom_id res chain seq x y z
N MET A 1 -42.40 33.85 46.92
CA MET A 1 -41.27 34.61 46.32
C MET A 1 -40.11 33.66 46.18
N SER A 2 -39.92 33.15 44.97
CA SER A 2 -38.93 32.12 44.64
C SER A 2 -37.73 32.79 43.99
N THR A 3 -36.60 32.70 44.64
CA THR A 3 -35.31 33.17 44.06
C THR A 3 -34.64 31.98 43.40
N GLN A 4 -34.62 32.00 42.07
CA GLN A 4 -33.86 31.07 41.25
C GLN A 4 -32.36 31.43 41.34
N SER A 5 -31.57 30.48 41.83
CA SER A 5 -30.12 30.55 41.80
C SER A 5 -29.65 30.09 40.41
N THR A 6 -29.18 31.03 39.59
CA THR A 6 -28.52 30.75 38.33
C THR A 6 -27.08 30.27 38.57
N SER A 7 -26.89 28.98 38.53
CA SER A 7 -25.54 28.38 38.57
C SER A 7 -24.74 28.77 37.33
N SER A 8 -23.76 29.66 37.54
CA SER A 8 -22.87 30.16 36.51
C SER A 8 -21.90 29.06 36.08
N ARG A 9 -22.02 28.61 34.80
CA ARG A 9 -21.14 27.64 34.15
C ARG A 9 -19.67 28.13 33.94
N ARG A 10 -19.33 29.27 34.53
CA ARG A 10 -17.99 29.89 34.34
C ARG A 10 -16.99 29.60 35.49
N SER A 11 -17.39 28.89 36.53
CA SER A 11 -16.49 28.62 37.68
C SER A 11 -15.70 27.29 37.53
N PHE A 12 -15.88 26.53 36.47
CA PHE A 12 -15.17 25.24 36.30
C PHE A 12 -13.78 25.34 35.69
N LEU A 13 -13.36 26.53 35.26
CA LEU A 13 -12.08 26.74 34.56
C LEU A 13 -10.99 27.41 35.38
N LYS A 14 -11.23 27.64 36.67
CA LYS A 14 -10.23 28.32 37.54
C LYS A 14 -9.79 27.45 38.72
N GLY A 15 -9.17 26.30 38.45
CA GLY A 15 -8.72 25.49 39.59
C GLY A 15 -8.14 24.15 39.24
N GLY A 16 -7.53 24.03 38.08
CA GLY A 16 -6.89 22.79 37.64
C GLY A 16 -5.50 23.06 37.06
N ALA A 17 -4.57 23.47 37.90
CA ALA A 17 -3.18 23.18 37.60
C ALA A 17 -3.00 21.67 37.68
N ILE A 18 -3.32 20.97 36.60
CA ILE A 18 -2.92 19.58 36.41
C ILE A 18 -1.42 19.67 36.17
N ALA A 19 -0.66 19.50 37.25
CA ALA A 19 0.72 19.10 37.17
C ALA A 19 0.69 17.80 36.32
N ALA A 20 0.97 17.91 35.03
CA ALA A 20 1.29 16.77 34.17
C ALA A 20 2.62 16.21 34.71
N ALA A 21 2.53 15.44 35.80
CA ALA A 21 3.56 14.47 36.09
C ALA A 21 3.58 13.56 34.86
N PRO A 22 4.72 13.42 34.15
CA PRO A 22 4.85 12.33 33.20
C PRO A 22 4.67 11.07 34.04
N LEU A 23 3.52 10.43 33.92
CA LEU A 23 3.42 9.03 34.24
C LEU A 23 4.36 8.34 33.23
N ALA A 24 5.65 8.34 33.62
CA ALA A 24 6.54 7.29 33.20
C ALA A 24 5.92 6.00 33.75
N VAL A 25 4.92 5.49 33.08
CA VAL A 25 4.58 4.09 33.12
C VAL A 25 5.83 3.43 32.57
N ALA A 26 6.80 3.23 33.45
CA ALA A 26 7.81 2.21 33.27
C ALA A 26 7.02 0.89 33.21
N ILE A 27 6.48 0.60 32.04
CA ILE A 27 6.02 -0.73 31.70
C ILE A 27 7.28 -1.57 31.85
N PRO A 28 7.33 -2.53 32.76
CA PRO A 28 8.37 -3.56 32.73
C PRO A 28 8.04 -4.50 31.56
N ALA A 29 7.88 -3.94 30.36
CA ALA A 29 7.64 -4.71 29.13
C ALA A 29 8.87 -5.50 28.71
N ALA A 30 10.02 -5.23 29.32
CA ALA A 30 11.24 -5.93 28.98
C ALA A 30 11.38 -7.29 29.62
N ALA A 31 10.61 -7.62 30.65
CA ALA A 31 10.80 -8.87 31.41
C ALA A 31 9.78 -9.97 31.05
N LEU A 32 8.73 -9.68 30.32
CA LEU A 32 7.65 -10.64 29.98
C LEU A 32 7.37 -10.78 28.49
N ALA A 33 8.00 -10.01 27.62
CA ALA A 33 7.93 -10.23 26.20
C ALA A 33 8.94 -11.33 25.86
N GLY A 34 8.48 -12.58 25.92
CA GLY A 34 9.25 -13.70 25.40
C GLY A 34 9.72 -13.38 23.99
N GLU A 35 10.77 -14.09 23.52
CA GLU A 35 11.35 -13.89 22.18
C GLU A 35 10.28 -13.91 21.08
N ASP A 36 9.21 -14.66 21.27
CA ASP A 36 8.07 -14.73 20.35
C ASP A 36 7.36 -13.37 20.15
N HIS A 37 7.22 -12.55 21.19
CA HIS A 37 6.62 -11.22 21.06
C HIS A 37 7.51 -10.25 20.30
N LYS A 38 8.82 -10.33 20.50
CA LYS A 38 9.80 -9.52 19.75
C LYS A 38 9.79 -9.91 18.27
N LEU A 39 9.81 -11.20 17.98
CA LEU A 39 9.75 -11.70 16.59
C LEU A 39 8.45 -11.30 15.92
N ARG A 40 7.33 -11.36 16.63
CA ARG A 40 6.03 -10.91 16.12
C ARG A 40 6.02 -9.39 15.83
N ALA A 41 6.58 -8.59 16.74
CA ALA A 41 6.68 -7.14 16.54
C ALA A 41 7.55 -6.80 15.33
N LEU A 42 8.71 -7.46 15.15
CA LEU A 42 9.57 -7.28 14.00
C LEU A 42 8.85 -7.66 12.68
N ARG A 43 8.12 -8.77 12.66
CA ARG A 43 7.33 -9.14 11.47
C ARG A 43 6.25 -8.13 11.12
N LEU A 44 5.55 -7.59 12.12
CA LEU A 44 4.55 -6.54 11.91
C LEU A 44 5.19 -5.25 11.38
N GLN A 45 6.36 -4.90 11.88
CA GLN A 45 7.13 -3.77 11.35
C GLN A 45 7.53 -4.00 9.91
N ASP A 46 8.09 -5.17 9.58
CA ASP A 46 8.45 -5.54 8.22
C ASP A 46 7.24 -5.50 7.27
N GLN A 47 6.09 -6.03 7.69
CA GLN A 47 4.85 -5.96 6.92
C GLN A 47 4.42 -4.51 6.65
N ALA A 48 4.52 -3.63 7.65
CA ALA A 48 4.19 -2.22 7.49
C ALA A 48 5.15 -1.50 6.54
N GLU A 49 6.46 -1.79 6.61
CA GLU A 49 7.46 -1.25 5.70
C GLU A 49 7.21 -1.70 4.25
N ILE A 50 6.89 -2.99 4.04
CA ILE A 50 6.56 -3.53 2.72
C ILE A 50 5.27 -2.91 2.18
N ALA A 51 4.23 -2.75 3.01
CA ALA A 51 3.00 -2.08 2.61
C ALA A 51 3.25 -0.63 2.19
N ALA A 52 4.08 0.11 2.94
CA ALA A 52 4.47 1.48 2.60
C ALA A 52 5.27 1.56 1.29
N LEU A 53 6.17 0.59 1.04
CA LEU A 53 6.92 0.45 -0.20
C LEU A 53 5.98 0.22 -1.38
N HIS A 54 5.01 -0.71 -1.24
CA HIS A 54 4.00 -0.99 -2.26
C HIS A 54 3.13 0.24 -2.58
N GLN A 55 2.65 0.95 -1.56
CA GLN A 55 1.89 2.19 -1.75
C GLN A 55 2.72 3.29 -2.44
N THR A 56 4.01 3.36 -2.14
CA THR A 56 4.92 4.30 -2.80
C THR A 56 5.10 3.95 -4.28
N TRP A 57 5.20 2.66 -4.60
CA TRP A 57 5.25 2.20 -5.98
C TRP A 57 3.98 2.56 -6.75
N LEU A 58 2.77 2.26 -6.22
CA LEU A 58 1.50 2.63 -6.85
C LEU A 58 1.39 4.15 -7.09
N ARG A 59 1.79 4.95 -6.11
CA ARG A 59 1.78 6.42 -6.24
C ARG A 59 2.73 6.91 -7.33
N LYS A 60 3.93 6.35 -7.43
CA LYS A 60 4.88 6.68 -8.49
C LYS A 60 4.34 6.33 -9.87
N LEU A 61 3.71 5.16 -10.03
CA LEU A 61 3.03 4.78 -11.26
C LEU A 61 1.90 5.75 -11.64
N ALA A 62 1.05 6.10 -10.69
CA ALA A 62 -0.07 7.02 -10.91
C ALA A 62 0.39 8.42 -11.34
N THR A 63 1.56 8.86 -10.91
CA THR A 63 2.14 10.17 -11.26
C THR A 63 3.11 10.12 -12.44
N GLY A 64 3.38 8.94 -13.02
CA GLY A 64 4.39 8.76 -14.05
C GLY A 64 5.83 8.97 -13.55
N ALA A 65 6.06 8.95 -12.23
CA ALA A 65 7.38 9.12 -11.65
C ALA A 65 8.20 7.83 -11.75
N ASP A 66 9.51 7.97 -11.86
CA ASP A 66 10.41 6.82 -11.89
C ASP A 66 10.34 6.02 -10.60
N ALA A 67 9.99 4.75 -10.72
CA ALA A 67 9.90 3.79 -9.64
C ALA A 67 11.09 2.82 -9.57
N SER A 68 12.08 2.93 -10.47
CA SER A 68 13.19 1.99 -10.60
C SER A 68 14.00 1.83 -9.31
N GLY A 69 14.17 2.92 -8.54
CA GLY A 69 14.86 2.90 -7.25
C GLY A 69 14.16 2.12 -6.13
N LEU A 70 12.93 1.64 -6.34
CA LEU A 70 12.23 0.77 -5.38
C LEU A 70 12.53 -0.72 -5.61
N PHE A 71 13.21 -1.05 -6.71
CA PHE A 71 13.49 -2.42 -7.11
C PHE A 71 14.95 -2.81 -6.80
N ALA A 72 15.15 -4.07 -6.47
CA ALA A 72 16.50 -4.65 -6.32
C ALA A 72 17.27 -4.65 -7.65
N ASP A 73 16.55 -4.89 -8.76
CA ASP A 73 17.04 -4.71 -10.14
C ASP A 73 16.07 -3.82 -10.91
N ALA A 74 16.57 -2.67 -11.39
CA ALA A 74 15.79 -1.72 -12.19
C ALA A 74 15.18 -2.34 -13.47
N ARG A 75 15.72 -3.46 -13.96
CA ARG A 75 15.17 -4.17 -15.11
C ARG A 75 13.81 -4.82 -14.82
N THR A 76 13.57 -5.19 -13.57
CA THR A 76 12.31 -5.80 -13.12
C THR A 76 11.19 -4.77 -12.88
N ALA A 77 11.52 -3.48 -12.93
CA ALA A 77 10.57 -2.38 -12.73
C ALA A 77 9.57 -2.18 -13.90
N ARG A 78 9.74 -2.91 -14.99
CA ARG A 78 8.95 -2.70 -16.21
C ARG A 78 7.66 -3.50 -16.18
N LEU A 79 6.53 -2.80 -16.28
CA LEU A 79 5.24 -3.40 -16.61
C LEU A 79 5.13 -3.66 -18.13
N ASP A 80 4.18 -4.53 -18.51
CA ASP A 80 3.82 -4.71 -19.91
C ASP A 80 3.42 -3.37 -20.53
N ARG A 81 3.83 -3.13 -21.79
CA ARG A 81 3.54 -1.89 -22.52
C ARG A 81 2.03 -1.65 -22.74
N ALA A 82 1.25 -2.72 -22.73
CA ALA A 82 -0.20 -2.63 -22.82
C ALA A 82 -0.84 -2.04 -21.56
N ILE A 83 -0.13 -2.05 -20.41
CA ILE A 83 -0.63 -1.54 -19.13
C ILE A 83 -0.29 -0.06 -19.06
N GLN A 84 -1.33 0.78 -19.05
CA GLN A 84 -1.21 2.23 -18.98
C GLN A 84 -1.33 2.76 -17.55
N GLY A 85 -1.90 1.99 -16.64
CA GLY A 85 -2.07 2.37 -15.25
C GLY A 85 -2.30 1.16 -14.34
N VAL A 86 -1.95 1.31 -13.08
CA VAL A 86 -2.23 0.34 -12.01
C VAL A 86 -2.74 1.10 -10.80
N SER A 87 -3.83 0.66 -10.23
CA SER A 87 -4.41 1.22 -9.00
C SER A 87 -4.83 0.10 -8.05
N ALA A 88 -4.92 0.41 -6.76
CA ALA A 88 -5.44 -0.55 -5.79
C ALA A 88 -6.92 -0.87 -6.06
N ASP A 89 -7.30 -2.14 -5.99
CA ASP A 89 -8.69 -2.56 -6.04
C ASP A 89 -9.21 -2.83 -4.62
N HIS A 90 -9.85 -1.83 -4.04
CA HIS A 90 -10.43 -1.95 -2.69
C HIS A 90 -11.68 -2.85 -2.62
N ALA A 91 -12.22 -3.28 -3.76
CA ALA A 91 -13.34 -4.22 -3.81
C ALA A 91 -12.88 -5.68 -3.99
N GLY A 92 -11.60 -5.89 -4.24
CA GLY A 92 -10.99 -7.21 -4.39
C GLY A 92 -10.71 -7.91 -3.06
N GLU A 93 -9.94 -8.99 -3.14
CA GLU A 93 -9.45 -9.67 -1.93
C GLU A 93 -8.57 -8.74 -1.09
N ALA A 94 -8.56 -8.95 0.23
CA ALA A 94 -7.69 -8.21 1.13
C ALA A 94 -6.21 -8.46 0.79
N ASP A 95 -5.42 -7.40 0.85
CA ASP A 95 -3.98 -7.46 0.64
C ASP A 95 -3.34 -8.38 1.69
N ARG A 96 -2.39 -9.19 1.25
CA ARG A 96 -1.69 -10.15 2.10
C ARG A 96 -0.19 -10.04 1.93
N ILE A 97 0.52 -9.87 3.04
CA ILE A 97 1.97 -9.82 3.08
C ILE A 97 2.47 -10.89 4.05
N GLU A 98 3.33 -11.76 3.58
CA GLU A 98 3.93 -12.84 4.34
C GLU A 98 5.45 -12.65 4.38
N VAL A 99 5.98 -12.37 5.56
CA VAL A 99 7.43 -12.28 5.81
C VAL A 99 7.95 -13.66 6.17
N ALA A 100 8.99 -14.10 5.49
CA ALA A 100 9.62 -15.38 5.74
C ALA A 100 10.28 -15.43 7.14
N ALA A 101 10.55 -16.62 7.61
CA ALA A 101 11.12 -16.83 8.94
C ALA A 101 12.52 -16.21 9.11
N ASP A 102 13.25 -16.05 8.00
CA ASP A 102 14.59 -15.43 7.96
C ASP A 102 14.56 -13.90 8.12
N GLY A 103 13.36 -13.27 8.00
CA GLY A 103 13.20 -11.81 8.04
C GLY A 103 13.90 -11.07 6.88
N ARG A 104 14.31 -11.80 5.83
CA ARG A 104 15.06 -11.23 4.69
C ARG A 104 14.31 -11.30 3.39
N SER A 105 13.30 -12.14 3.30
CA SER A 105 12.44 -12.28 2.14
C SER A 105 10.97 -12.20 2.53
N ALA A 106 10.14 -11.71 1.61
CA ALA A 106 8.70 -11.65 1.80
C ALA A 106 7.96 -11.81 0.47
N THR A 107 6.70 -12.23 0.56
CA THR A 107 5.78 -12.26 -0.58
C THR A 107 4.56 -11.40 -0.28
N GLY A 108 4.03 -10.75 -1.31
CA GLY A 108 2.81 -9.95 -1.22
C GLY A 108 1.82 -10.35 -2.31
N ARG A 109 0.53 -10.35 -1.96
CA ARG A 109 -0.60 -10.46 -2.90
C ARG A 109 -1.45 -9.23 -2.71
N PHE A 110 -1.73 -8.53 -3.80
CA PHE A 110 -2.49 -7.29 -3.78
C PHE A 110 -3.54 -7.33 -4.88
N SER A 111 -4.75 -6.92 -4.54
CA SER A 111 -5.80 -6.74 -5.53
C SER A 111 -5.61 -5.40 -6.23
N VAL A 112 -5.51 -5.42 -7.55
CA VAL A 112 -5.26 -4.23 -8.36
C VAL A 112 -6.21 -4.16 -9.54
N LYS A 113 -6.52 -2.94 -9.97
CA LYS A 113 -7.12 -2.64 -11.27
C LYS A 113 -6.03 -2.14 -12.19
N ILE A 114 -5.96 -2.72 -13.37
CA ILE A 114 -5.07 -2.29 -14.42
C ILE A 114 -5.87 -1.66 -15.56
N ASP A 115 -5.36 -0.57 -16.11
CA ASP A 115 -5.86 0.01 -17.34
C ASP A 115 -5.05 -0.54 -18.50
N VAL A 116 -5.72 -1.33 -19.35
CA VAL A 116 -5.09 -1.98 -20.51
C VAL A 116 -5.49 -1.25 -21.77
N GLN A 117 -4.51 -0.97 -22.62
CA GLN A 117 -4.72 -0.47 -23.97
C GLN A 117 -4.39 -1.57 -24.95
N SER A 118 -5.32 -1.88 -25.82
CA SER A 118 -5.16 -2.87 -26.91
C SER A 118 -5.53 -2.27 -28.25
N ASP A 119 -4.84 -2.67 -29.29
CA ASP A 119 -5.18 -2.28 -30.64
C ASP A 119 -6.32 -3.16 -31.17
N LEU A 120 -7.25 -2.54 -31.88
CA LEU A 120 -8.29 -3.28 -32.59
C LEU A 120 -7.65 -4.08 -33.74
N PRO A 121 -8.06 -5.37 -33.94
CA PRO A 121 -7.56 -6.17 -35.03
C PRO A 121 -7.84 -5.53 -36.38
N ARG A 122 -6.80 -5.38 -37.21
CA ARG A 122 -6.89 -4.73 -38.54
C ARG A 122 -7.55 -5.61 -39.59
N ASP A 123 -7.75 -6.88 -39.32
CA ASP A 123 -8.41 -7.86 -40.17
C ASP A 123 -9.95 -7.84 -40.07
N THR A 124 -10.50 -7.06 -39.15
CA THR A 124 -11.93 -6.83 -38.97
C THR A 124 -12.38 -5.56 -39.66
N THR A 125 -13.60 -5.51 -40.21
CA THR A 125 -14.18 -4.29 -40.81
C THR A 125 -14.23 -3.14 -39.81
N LEU A 126 -14.59 -3.44 -38.54
CA LEU A 126 -14.64 -2.45 -37.47
C LEU A 126 -13.25 -1.86 -37.16
N GLY A 127 -12.23 -2.74 -37.11
CA GLY A 127 -10.85 -2.32 -36.89
C GLY A 127 -10.31 -1.44 -38.03
N GLN A 128 -10.60 -1.82 -39.27
CA GLN A 128 -10.20 -1.02 -40.43
C GLN A 128 -10.86 0.36 -40.43
N MET A 129 -12.17 0.43 -40.19
CA MET A 129 -12.86 1.72 -40.07
C MET A 129 -12.33 2.58 -38.95
N ALA A 130 -12.08 2.00 -37.76
CA ALA A 130 -11.53 2.70 -36.62
C ALA A 130 -10.14 3.26 -36.91
N HIS A 131 -9.26 2.50 -37.54
CA HIS A 131 -7.93 2.95 -37.94
C HIS A 131 -7.97 4.06 -39.01
N LEU A 132 -8.89 3.99 -39.99
CA LEU A 132 -9.08 5.05 -40.96
C LEU A 132 -9.57 6.37 -40.35
N GLN A 133 -10.30 6.31 -39.24
CA GLN A 133 -10.79 7.47 -38.51
C GLN A 133 -9.77 8.02 -37.49
N GLY A 134 -8.52 7.50 -37.49
CA GLY A 134 -7.48 7.92 -36.55
C GLY A 134 -7.64 7.33 -35.14
N GLY A 135 -8.56 6.36 -34.96
CA GLY A 135 -8.73 5.55 -33.77
C GLY A 135 -8.08 4.18 -33.94
N GLY A 136 -8.60 3.17 -33.26
CA GLY A 136 -8.14 1.79 -33.40
C GLY A 136 -7.51 1.25 -32.14
N THR A 137 -7.53 2.01 -31.05
CA THR A 137 -7.16 1.53 -29.71
C THR A 137 -8.38 1.51 -28.78
N VAL A 138 -8.47 0.47 -27.97
CA VAL A 138 -9.50 0.33 -26.92
C VAL A 138 -8.80 0.33 -25.57
N ARG A 139 -9.37 1.06 -24.61
CA ARG A 139 -8.94 1.03 -23.21
C ARG A 139 -10.03 0.38 -22.37
N HIS A 140 -9.63 -0.51 -21.50
CA HIS A 140 -10.53 -1.14 -20.54
C HIS A 140 -9.79 -1.40 -19.21
N ALA A 141 -10.57 -1.41 -18.12
CA ALA A 141 -10.04 -1.76 -16.82
C ALA A 141 -10.25 -3.25 -16.53
N GLU A 142 -9.24 -3.91 -15.99
CA GLU A 142 -9.31 -5.30 -15.57
C GLU A 142 -8.90 -5.45 -14.12
N ALA A 143 -9.62 -6.30 -13.37
CA ALA A 143 -9.18 -6.75 -12.06
C ALA A 143 -8.07 -7.79 -12.22
N ARG A 144 -7.00 -7.64 -11.47
CA ARG A 144 -5.84 -8.53 -11.45
C ARG A 144 -5.35 -8.74 -10.03
N THR A 145 -4.62 -9.82 -9.82
CA THR A 145 -3.85 -10.03 -8.60
C THR A 145 -2.38 -9.76 -8.90
N LEU A 146 -1.79 -8.81 -8.18
CA LEU A 146 -0.37 -8.55 -8.22
C LEU A 146 0.33 -9.44 -7.20
N HIS A 147 1.22 -10.30 -7.67
CA HIS A 147 2.15 -11.07 -6.85
C HIS A 147 3.49 -10.36 -6.84
N ALA A 148 3.96 -10.00 -5.64
CA ALA A 148 5.23 -9.34 -5.46
C ALA A 148 6.15 -10.18 -4.56
N ARG A 149 7.43 -10.16 -4.86
CA ARG A 149 8.49 -10.68 -3.99
C ARG A 149 9.36 -9.52 -3.53
N TYR A 150 9.72 -9.55 -2.27
CA TYR A 150 10.52 -8.52 -1.62
C TYR A 150 11.77 -9.13 -1.01
N GLU A 151 12.85 -8.37 -1.01
CA GLU A 151 14.11 -8.74 -0.38
C GLU A 151 14.59 -7.58 0.51
N LYS A 152 15.13 -7.93 1.67
CA LYS A 152 15.69 -6.97 2.62
C LYS A 152 17.22 -6.95 2.48
N SER A 153 17.76 -5.82 2.06
CA SER A 153 19.20 -5.60 1.93
C SER A 153 19.61 -4.34 2.69
N ALA A 154 20.69 -4.43 3.46
CA ALA A 154 21.17 -3.34 4.30
C ALA A 154 20.09 -2.70 5.21
N GLY A 155 19.13 -3.50 5.68
CA GLY A 155 18.05 -3.07 6.55
C GLY A 155 16.85 -2.44 5.84
N ALA A 156 16.86 -2.29 4.51
CA ALA A 156 15.77 -1.74 3.72
C ALA A 156 15.13 -2.80 2.83
N TRP A 157 13.81 -2.75 2.68
CA TRP A 157 13.06 -3.59 1.77
C TRP A 157 13.08 -3.02 0.34
N THR A 158 13.26 -3.91 -0.64
CA THR A 158 13.18 -3.61 -2.06
C THR A 158 12.30 -4.63 -2.76
N ILE A 159 11.77 -4.28 -3.93
CA ILE A 159 10.97 -5.17 -4.75
C ILE A 159 11.91 -6.02 -5.60
N ALA A 160 11.93 -7.33 -5.37
CA ALA A 160 12.75 -8.25 -6.14
C ALA A 160 12.08 -8.67 -7.46
N ALA A 161 10.75 -8.88 -7.45
CA ALA A 161 9.98 -9.21 -8.64
C ALA A 161 8.51 -8.87 -8.46
N MET A 162 7.83 -8.62 -9.58
CA MET A 162 6.37 -8.44 -9.64
C MET A 162 5.80 -9.21 -10.82
N GLU A 163 4.62 -9.79 -10.63
CA GLU A 163 3.87 -10.52 -11.63
C GLU A 163 2.39 -10.22 -11.49
N LEU A 164 1.75 -9.83 -12.58
CA LEU A 164 0.30 -9.66 -12.65
C LEU A 164 -0.36 -10.95 -13.14
N ARG A 165 -1.29 -11.48 -12.35
CA ARG A 165 -2.09 -12.66 -12.68
C ARG A 165 -3.56 -12.29 -12.82
N ARG A 166 -4.29 -13.08 -13.57
CA ARG A 166 -5.75 -12.95 -13.60
C ARG A 166 -6.31 -13.25 -12.22
N ALA A 167 -7.27 -12.44 -11.80
CA ALA A 167 -8.00 -12.64 -10.55
C ALA A 167 -8.88 -13.88 -10.62
#